data_118ab05ff23b3854b521504d532501a9
#
_entry.id   118ab05ff23b3854b521504d532501a9
#
_cell.length_a   1.000
_cell.length_b   1.000
_cell.length_c   1.000
_cell.angle_alpha   90.00
_cell.angle_beta   90.00
_cell.angle_gamma   90.00
#
_symmetry.space_group_name_H-M   'P 1'
#
loop_
_entity.id
_entity.type
_entity.pdbx_description
1 polymer ?
#
loop_
_entity_poly.entity_id
_entity_poly.type
_entity_poly.pdbx_seq_one_letter_code
_entity_poly.pdbx_strand_id
1 'polypeptide(L)'
;MHRRRLLLVAFACCASTAQAAPDLSALDKGMQFPRAQVLVLGTVHLRGLPTKLGPENLAPLMRKLAAFRPDVITVEQQSGEECDGARRFKQRYEGGFNCANTDAARAATGLDIPAATEAIDTALKTWPQQPSAAQRRHLAALFMAAAEEPSALAHWLQLPAAERHEGDGLDAALVQRLDQLMQKQDESLLIGARLAAQLGLPRVHTVDNHTGDAVQVPAADEKRFWAAVQASWATDAAALKPHEATSATLARADDLLPLYRFINDPANMGSDGWSGVAPSMRHRTPERFPEMWVAGWEVRNLRMVANIRETFRERPGARVLTIVGAAHKPWFDRWMAQLQGVSVVNAGDVLKD
;
A
#
# COMPACT_ATOMS: atom_id res chain seq x y z
N MET A 1 -26.78 -83.90 -0.29
CA MET A 1 -27.56 -82.69 -0.47
C MET A 1 -26.99 -81.58 0.43
N HIS A 2 -26.09 -80.72 -0.09
CA HIS A 2 -25.48 -79.66 0.66
C HIS A 2 -26.10 -78.30 0.23
N ARG A 3 -26.85 -77.69 1.12
CA ARG A 3 -27.42 -76.36 0.92
C ARG A 3 -26.35 -75.31 1.26
N ARG A 4 -25.83 -74.54 0.27
CA ARG A 4 -25.02 -73.37 0.47
C ARG A 4 -25.93 -72.20 0.83
N ARG A 5 -25.73 -71.62 2.01
CA ARG A 5 -26.35 -70.33 2.42
C ARG A 5 -25.50 -69.22 1.89
N LEU A 6 -26.01 -68.39 0.97
CA LEU A 6 -25.43 -67.10 0.61
C LEU A 6 -25.70 -66.08 1.74
N LEU A 7 -24.64 -65.56 2.35
CA LEU A 7 -24.75 -64.32 3.18
C LEU A 7 -24.66 -63.11 2.26
N LEU A 8 -25.74 -62.34 2.18
CA LEU A 8 -25.74 -60.98 1.62
C LEU A 8 -25.18 -60.04 2.68
N VAL A 9 -24.00 -59.49 2.44
CA VAL A 9 -23.44 -58.36 3.22
C VAL A 9 -23.98 -57.08 2.62
N ALA A 10 -24.90 -56.42 3.31
CA ALA A 10 -25.37 -55.10 2.94
C ALA A 10 -24.30 -54.07 3.31
N PHE A 11 -23.65 -53.48 2.30
CA PHE A 11 -22.79 -52.27 2.49
C PHE A 11 -23.71 -51.07 2.74
N ALA A 12 -23.76 -50.62 3.97
CA ALA A 12 -24.34 -49.33 4.29
C ALA A 12 -23.36 -48.23 3.84
N CYS A 13 -23.64 -47.59 2.71
CA CYS A 13 -22.96 -46.33 2.32
C CYS A 13 -23.34 -45.26 3.33
N CYS A 14 -22.46 -44.96 4.28
CA CYS A 14 -22.51 -43.74 5.04
C CYS A 14 -22.25 -42.56 4.08
N ALA A 15 -23.28 -41.93 3.58
CA ALA A 15 -23.19 -40.67 2.90
C ALA A 15 -22.72 -39.60 3.94
N SER A 16 -21.42 -39.35 3.97
CA SER A 16 -20.88 -38.23 4.71
C SER A 16 -21.46 -36.95 4.06
N THR A 17 -22.40 -36.32 4.73
CA THR A 17 -22.83 -34.97 4.34
C THR A 17 -21.63 -34.04 4.52
N ALA A 18 -20.93 -33.72 3.43
CA ALA A 18 -19.93 -32.69 3.43
C ALA A 18 -20.62 -31.39 3.87
N GLN A 19 -20.36 -30.98 5.10
CA GLN A 19 -20.88 -29.73 5.61
C GLN A 19 -20.18 -28.63 4.83
N ALA A 20 -20.95 -27.84 4.07
CA ALA A 20 -20.41 -26.72 3.32
C ALA A 20 -19.70 -25.77 4.30
N ALA A 21 -18.49 -25.30 3.92
CA ALA A 21 -17.79 -24.32 4.72
C ALA A 21 -18.68 -23.06 4.91
N PRO A 22 -18.64 -22.41 6.08
CA PRO A 22 -19.44 -21.23 6.33
C PRO A 22 -19.13 -20.14 5.29
N ASP A 23 -20.19 -19.52 4.76
CA ASP A 23 -20.07 -18.37 3.84
C ASP A 23 -19.69 -17.13 4.63
N LEU A 24 -18.40 -16.82 4.66
CA LEU A 24 -17.86 -15.65 5.37
C LEU A 24 -18.39 -14.32 4.81
N SER A 25 -18.81 -14.27 3.54
CA SER A 25 -19.39 -13.06 2.93
C SER A 25 -20.77 -12.71 3.47
N ALA A 26 -21.38 -13.63 4.20
CA ALA A 26 -22.69 -13.46 4.78
C ALA A 26 -22.66 -13.01 6.25
N LEU A 27 -21.49 -13.02 6.91
CA LEU A 27 -21.38 -12.78 8.36
C LEU A 27 -21.78 -11.37 8.77
N ASP A 28 -21.59 -10.39 7.90
CA ASP A 28 -21.98 -8.99 8.16
C ASP A 28 -23.31 -8.57 7.51
N LYS A 29 -24.09 -9.55 6.99
CA LYS A 29 -25.48 -9.31 6.56
C LYS A 29 -26.31 -8.90 7.76
N GLY A 30 -26.97 -7.76 7.66
CA GLY A 30 -27.77 -7.22 8.75
C GLY A 30 -27.04 -6.30 9.72
N MET A 31 -25.82 -5.88 9.41
CA MET A 31 -25.18 -4.79 10.14
C MET A 31 -26.10 -3.58 10.23
N GLN A 32 -26.24 -3.02 11.46
CA GLN A 32 -27.06 -1.85 11.71
C GLN A 32 -26.33 -0.52 11.44
N PHE A 33 -25.00 -0.56 11.37
CA PHE A 33 -24.14 0.61 11.17
C PHE A 33 -23.47 0.59 9.80
N PRO A 34 -23.07 1.75 9.28
CA PRO A 34 -22.37 1.83 8.00
C PRO A 34 -21.07 1.01 7.98
N ARG A 35 -20.80 0.36 6.87
CA ARG A 35 -19.52 -0.29 6.61
C ARG A 35 -18.44 0.75 6.39
N ALA A 36 -17.21 0.43 6.74
CA ALA A 36 -16.06 1.20 6.30
C ALA A 36 -15.96 1.17 4.77
N GLN A 37 -15.67 2.32 4.16
CA GLN A 37 -15.56 2.48 2.72
C GLN A 37 -14.09 2.56 2.34
N VAL A 38 -13.57 1.60 1.59
CA VAL A 38 -12.17 1.58 1.17
C VAL A 38 -12.09 1.87 -0.33
N LEU A 39 -11.45 2.97 -0.69
CA LEU A 39 -11.09 3.32 -2.05
C LEU A 39 -9.63 2.93 -2.29
N VAL A 40 -9.39 1.94 -3.13
CA VAL A 40 -8.03 1.59 -3.59
C VAL A 40 -7.74 2.37 -4.86
N LEU A 41 -6.79 3.30 -4.79
CA LEU A 41 -6.28 4.06 -5.92
C LEU A 41 -4.97 3.43 -6.41
N GLY A 42 -5.03 2.79 -7.57
CA GLY A 42 -3.83 2.35 -8.28
C GLY A 42 -3.07 3.54 -8.86
N THR A 43 -1.75 3.53 -8.76
CA THR A 43 -0.88 4.55 -9.33
C THR A 43 0.20 3.94 -10.21
N VAL A 44 0.67 4.68 -11.21
CA VAL A 44 1.97 4.43 -11.84
C VAL A 44 3.01 5.07 -10.92
N HIS A 45 4.12 4.42 -10.64
CA HIS A 45 5.14 5.03 -9.78
C HIS A 45 5.61 6.35 -10.40
N LEU A 46 5.12 7.48 -9.87
CA LEU A 46 5.32 8.83 -10.45
C LEU A 46 6.79 9.16 -10.64
N ARG A 47 7.67 8.63 -9.77
CA ARG A 47 9.13 8.79 -9.87
C ARG A 47 9.73 8.28 -11.18
N GLY A 48 9.06 7.32 -11.85
CA GLY A 48 9.48 6.72 -13.11
C GLY A 48 9.01 7.47 -14.34
N LEU A 49 8.16 8.49 -14.19
CA LEU A 49 7.65 9.24 -15.33
C LEU A 49 8.71 10.22 -15.87
N PRO A 50 8.81 10.33 -17.22
CA PRO A 50 9.84 11.15 -17.86
C PRO A 50 9.60 12.67 -17.70
N THR A 51 8.37 13.07 -17.42
CA THR A 51 7.98 14.47 -17.27
C THR A 51 8.10 14.88 -15.80
N LYS A 52 8.69 16.04 -15.54
CA LYS A 52 8.69 16.59 -14.19
C LYS A 52 7.26 17.01 -13.84
N LEU A 53 6.73 16.40 -12.78
CA LEU A 53 5.38 16.65 -12.31
C LEU A 53 5.38 17.60 -11.12
N GLY A 54 4.39 18.49 -11.11
CA GLY A 54 4.04 19.32 -9.98
C GLY A 54 2.62 19.04 -9.46
N PRO A 55 2.21 19.70 -8.38
CA PRO A 55 0.85 19.57 -7.86
C PRO A 55 -0.24 19.93 -8.87
N GLU A 56 0.06 20.81 -9.82
CA GLU A 56 -0.85 21.28 -10.89
C GLU A 56 -1.30 20.14 -11.79
N ASN A 57 -0.41 19.22 -12.14
CA ASN A 57 -0.72 18.05 -12.98
C ASN A 57 -1.70 17.07 -12.31
N LEU A 58 -1.76 17.10 -10.99
CA LEU A 58 -2.62 16.24 -10.17
C LEU A 58 -3.87 16.99 -9.64
N ALA A 59 -4.01 18.30 -9.90
CA ALA A 59 -5.08 19.09 -9.32
C ALA A 59 -6.50 18.56 -9.61
N PRO A 60 -6.85 18.11 -10.83
CA PRO A 60 -8.15 17.49 -11.09
C PRO A 60 -8.36 16.19 -10.30
N LEU A 61 -7.36 15.32 -10.22
CA LEU A 61 -7.38 14.11 -9.42
C LEU A 61 -7.60 14.44 -7.93
N MET A 62 -6.81 15.39 -7.40
CA MET A 62 -6.89 15.80 -5.99
C MET A 62 -8.28 16.32 -5.61
N ARG A 63 -8.96 17.04 -6.50
CA ARG A 63 -10.36 17.48 -6.27
C ARG A 63 -11.31 16.28 -6.11
N LYS A 64 -11.17 15.23 -6.94
CA LYS A 64 -11.99 14.02 -6.85
C LYS A 64 -11.73 13.25 -5.55
N LEU A 65 -10.46 13.09 -5.19
CA LEU A 65 -10.06 12.42 -3.94
C LEU A 65 -10.49 13.22 -2.69
N ALA A 66 -10.40 14.55 -2.73
CA ALA A 66 -10.89 15.40 -1.65
C ALA A 66 -12.42 15.31 -1.50
N ALA A 67 -13.17 15.21 -2.62
CA ALA A 67 -14.63 15.01 -2.58
C ALA A 67 -15.02 13.64 -1.99
N PHE A 68 -14.18 12.63 -2.11
CA PHE A 68 -14.34 11.36 -1.40
C PHE A 68 -14.23 11.54 0.13
N ARG A 69 -13.56 12.58 0.63
CA ARG A 69 -13.40 12.92 2.06
C ARG A 69 -12.89 11.75 2.90
N PRO A 70 -11.70 11.22 2.63
CA PRO A 70 -11.15 10.14 3.43
C PRO A 70 -10.88 10.61 4.87
N ASP A 71 -11.16 9.74 5.85
CA ASP A 71 -10.77 9.88 7.26
C ASP A 71 -9.37 9.33 7.51
N VAL A 72 -8.94 8.41 6.64
CA VAL A 72 -7.65 7.71 6.69
C VAL A 72 -7.05 7.68 5.28
N ILE A 73 -5.76 8.01 5.18
CA ILE A 73 -4.98 7.86 3.94
C ILE A 73 -3.83 6.90 4.23
N THR A 74 -3.69 5.88 3.37
CA THR A 74 -2.56 4.94 3.39
C THR A 74 -1.77 4.99 2.09
N VAL A 75 -0.46 4.77 2.16
CA VAL A 75 0.45 4.84 1.01
C VAL A 75 1.40 3.66 0.98
N GLU A 76 1.80 3.25 -0.22
CA GLU A 76 2.80 2.21 -0.47
C GLU A 76 4.21 2.74 -0.18
N GLN A 77 4.50 2.83 1.10
CA GLN A 77 5.83 3.14 1.62
C GLN A 77 6.07 2.26 2.85
N GLN A 78 7.32 1.85 3.04
CA GLN A 78 7.71 1.04 4.19
C GLN A 78 7.52 1.81 5.49
N SER A 79 6.93 1.16 6.49
CA SER A 79 6.74 1.75 7.81
C SER A 79 8.06 1.82 8.59
N GLY A 80 8.13 2.73 9.56
CA GLY A 80 9.27 2.78 10.47
C GLY A 80 9.43 1.48 11.26
N GLU A 81 8.33 0.87 11.68
CA GLU A 81 8.33 -0.41 12.40
C GLU A 81 8.93 -1.54 11.55
N GLU A 82 8.53 -1.66 10.29
CA GLU A 82 9.14 -2.64 9.37
C GLU A 82 10.65 -2.37 9.20
N CYS A 83 11.03 -1.11 9.03
CA CYS A 83 12.42 -0.71 8.87
C CYS A 83 13.26 -1.01 10.11
N ASP A 84 12.74 -0.77 11.32
CA ASP A 84 13.42 -1.12 12.57
C ASP A 84 13.54 -2.65 12.70
N GLY A 85 12.46 -3.37 12.44
CA GLY A 85 12.45 -4.83 12.43
C GLY A 85 13.47 -5.43 11.45
N ALA A 86 13.49 -4.95 10.21
CA ALA A 86 14.43 -5.41 9.19
C ALA A 86 15.91 -5.15 9.58
N ARG A 87 16.19 -3.99 10.18
CA ARG A 87 17.55 -3.66 10.69
C ARG A 87 18.00 -4.61 11.80
N ARG A 88 17.08 -5.10 12.63
CA ARG A 88 17.38 -6.08 13.70
C ARG A 88 17.65 -7.48 13.15
N PHE A 89 17.04 -7.84 12.03
CA PHE A 89 17.18 -9.14 11.36
C PHE A 89 17.97 -9.03 10.04
N LYS A 90 19.11 -8.33 10.06
CA LYS A 90 19.92 -8.03 8.87
C LYS A 90 20.23 -9.25 8.00
N GLN A 91 20.61 -10.38 8.61
CA GLN A 91 20.93 -11.60 7.85
C GLN A 91 19.74 -12.17 7.06
N ARG A 92 18.52 -11.90 7.53
CA ARG A 92 17.29 -12.39 6.88
C ARG A 92 16.81 -11.45 5.78
N TYR A 93 17.03 -10.14 5.94
CA TYR A 93 16.46 -9.09 5.11
C TYR A 93 17.54 -8.21 4.45
N GLU A 94 18.72 -8.78 4.18
CA GLU A 94 19.81 -8.04 3.56
C GLU A 94 19.43 -7.60 2.14
N GLY A 95 19.56 -6.30 1.86
CA GLY A 95 19.47 -5.72 0.51
C GLY A 95 18.07 -5.36 -0.02
N GLY A 96 16.97 -5.62 0.72
CA GLY A 96 15.60 -5.46 0.19
C GLY A 96 14.81 -4.23 0.66
N PHE A 97 15.39 -3.34 1.49
CA PHE A 97 14.61 -2.29 2.15
C PHE A 97 15.01 -0.89 1.71
N ASN A 98 14.03 -0.13 1.23
CA ASN A 98 14.19 1.29 0.89
C ASN A 98 13.70 2.17 2.06
N CYS A 99 14.31 2.00 3.23
CA CYS A 99 13.97 2.75 4.43
C CYS A 99 14.47 4.19 4.37
N ALA A 100 13.66 5.12 4.86
CA ALA A 100 14.12 6.48 5.07
C ALA A 100 15.29 6.52 6.07
N ASN A 101 16.28 7.38 5.80
CA ASN A 101 17.37 7.62 6.74
C ASN A 101 16.86 8.51 7.88
N THR A 102 16.95 8.02 9.10
CA THR A 102 16.51 8.70 10.31
C THR A 102 17.64 9.29 11.13
N ASP A 103 18.92 9.24 10.69
CA ASP A 103 20.07 9.64 11.50
C ASP A 103 20.01 11.12 11.90
N ALA A 104 19.68 12.02 10.96
CA ALA A 104 19.52 13.45 11.25
C ALA A 104 18.36 13.69 12.23
N ALA A 105 17.22 13.03 12.01
CA ALA A 105 16.06 13.16 12.89
C ALA A 105 16.33 12.62 14.29
N ARG A 106 17.05 11.51 14.40
CA ARG A 106 17.51 10.97 15.68
C ARG A 106 18.48 11.92 16.39
N ALA A 107 19.39 12.55 15.64
CA ALA A 107 20.30 13.54 16.22
C ALA A 107 19.55 14.77 16.75
N ALA A 108 18.55 15.27 16.02
CA ALA A 108 17.76 16.44 16.39
C ALA A 108 16.78 16.19 17.54
N THR A 109 16.14 14.99 17.56
CA THR A 109 15.09 14.65 18.54
C THR A 109 15.57 13.82 19.72
N GLY A 110 16.70 13.14 19.59
CA GLY A 110 17.18 12.14 20.55
C GLY A 110 16.41 10.82 20.51
N LEU A 111 15.47 10.64 19.59
CA LEU A 111 14.56 9.49 19.52
C LEU A 111 14.93 8.54 18.38
N ASP A 112 14.91 7.24 18.67
CA ASP A 112 14.91 6.19 17.66
C ASP A 112 13.47 5.93 17.14
N ILE A 113 13.32 5.05 16.15
CA ILE A 113 12.02 4.78 15.52
C ILE A 113 10.97 4.35 16.55
N PRO A 114 11.20 3.37 17.45
CA PRO A 114 10.21 2.97 18.44
C PRO A 114 9.80 4.10 19.38
N ALA A 115 10.77 4.85 19.92
CA ALA A 115 10.49 5.94 20.83
C ALA A 115 9.75 7.12 20.14
N ALA A 116 10.11 7.42 18.90
CA ALA A 116 9.41 8.43 18.11
C ALA A 116 7.96 8.01 17.79
N THR A 117 7.72 6.73 17.47
CA THR A 117 6.39 6.19 17.24
C THR A 117 5.51 6.31 18.49
N GLU A 118 6.02 5.96 19.66
CA GLU A 118 5.29 6.13 20.94
C GLU A 118 4.99 7.60 21.24
N ALA A 119 5.93 8.48 20.96
CA ALA A 119 5.73 9.93 21.12
C ALA A 119 4.66 10.49 20.19
N ILE A 120 4.63 10.03 18.93
CA ILE A 120 3.59 10.36 17.95
C ILE A 120 2.22 9.90 18.45
N ASP A 121 2.10 8.63 18.86
CA ASP A 121 0.83 8.08 19.33
C ASP A 121 0.31 8.81 20.56
N THR A 122 1.21 9.21 21.46
CA THR A 122 0.87 10.02 22.63
C THR A 122 0.39 11.41 22.23
N ALA A 123 1.09 12.10 21.31
CA ALA A 123 0.69 13.42 20.82
C ALA A 123 -0.66 13.39 20.10
N LEU A 124 -0.92 12.34 19.31
CA LEU A 124 -2.15 12.21 18.54
C LEU A 124 -3.39 11.91 19.39
N LYS A 125 -3.25 11.28 20.58
CA LYS A 125 -4.37 11.06 21.51
C LYS A 125 -5.04 12.34 21.96
N THR A 126 -4.29 13.43 22.04
CA THR A 126 -4.78 14.74 22.50
C THR A 126 -4.58 15.82 21.45
N TRP A 127 -4.49 15.43 20.16
CA TRP A 127 -4.23 16.37 19.08
C TRP A 127 -5.36 17.41 18.96
N PRO A 128 -5.07 18.71 19.04
CA PRO A 128 -6.10 19.72 19.02
C PRO A 128 -6.69 19.89 17.61
N GLN A 129 -7.93 20.35 17.54
CA GLN A 129 -8.56 20.69 16.26
C GLN A 129 -7.84 21.82 15.51
N GLN A 130 -7.23 22.75 16.24
CA GLN A 130 -6.45 23.87 15.72
C GLN A 130 -5.04 23.84 16.33
N PRO A 131 -4.15 22.98 15.82
CA PRO A 131 -2.80 22.91 16.35
C PRO A 131 -1.99 24.14 15.98
N SER A 132 -1.14 24.58 16.92
CA SER A 132 -0.22 25.69 16.69
C SER A 132 0.89 25.31 15.68
N ALA A 133 1.58 26.31 15.15
CA ALA A 133 2.73 26.11 14.28
C ALA A 133 3.83 25.29 14.99
N ALA A 134 4.11 25.59 16.27
CA ALA A 134 5.06 24.83 17.08
C ALA A 134 4.67 23.36 17.22
N GLN A 135 3.41 23.05 17.49
CA GLN A 135 2.92 21.66 17.56
C GLN A 135 3.09 20.94 16.23
N ARG A 136 2.83 21.60 15.10
CA ARG A 136 3.03 21.01 13.78
C ARG A 136 4.50 20.74 13.47
N ARG A 137 5.41 21.68 13.79
CA ARG A 137 6.87 21.46 13.63
C ARG A 137 7.34 20.30 14.49
N HIS A 138 6.92 20.28 15.76
CA HIS A 138 7.26 19.19 16.67
C HIS A 138 6.80 17.83 16.13
N LEU A 139 5.54 17.73 15.71
CA LEU A 139 5.01 16.46 15.20
C LEU A 139 5.69 16.07 13.88
N ALA A 140 6.05 17.03 13.02
CA ALA A 140 6.84 16.76 11.81
C ALA A 140 8.23 16.17 12.16
N ALA A 141 8.90 16.71 13.19
CA ALA A 141 10.19 16.18 13.67
C ALA A 141 10.05 14.74 14.18
N LEU A 142 8.99 14.45 14.95
CA LEU A 142 8.71 13.09 15.43
C LEU A 142 8.46 12.12 14.27
N PHE A 143 7.66 12.51 13.27
CA PHE A 143 7.41 11.68 12.08
C PHE A 143 8.69 11.43 11.28
N MET A 144 9.58 12.42 11.17
CA MET A 144 10.89 12.22 10.54
C MET A 144 11.73 11.19 11.32
N ALA A 145 11.72 11.22 12.65
CA ALA A 145 12.43 10.25 13.50
C ALA A 145 11.81 8.85 13.44
N ALA A 146 10.50 8.75 13.21
CA ALA A 146 9.77 7.49 13.01
C ALA A 146 9.84 6.96 11.57
N ALA A 147 10.61 7.56 10.66
CA ALA A 147 10.68 7.21 9.23
C ALA A 147 9.35 7.37 8.47
N GLU A 148 8.44 8.21 8.94
CA GLU A 148 7.13 8.49 8.31
C GLU A 148 7.15 9.82 7.54
N GLU A 149 8.00 9.92 6.50
CA GLU A 149 8.17 11.15 5.70
C GLU A 149 6.85 11.74 5.15
N PRO A 150 5.84 10.95 4.68
CA PRO A 150 4.59 11.51 4.20
C PRO A 150 3.80 12.26 5.28
N SER A 151 3.78 11.73 6.51
CA SER A 151 3.13 12.39 7.65
C SER A 151 3.86 13.68 8.04
N ALA A 152 5.20 13.63 8.09
CA ALA A 152 6.02 14.81 8.36
C ALA A 152 5.76 15.93 7.33
N LEU A 153 5.74 15.57 6.04
CA LEU A 153 5.44 16.51 4.97
C LEU A 153 4.02 17.07 5.07
N ALA A 154 3.02 16.26 5.44
CA ALA A 154 1.65 16.74 5.61
C ALA A 154 1.57 17.85 6.67
N HIS A 155 2.28 17.70 7.80
CA HIS A 155 2.37 18.77 8.81
C HIS A 155 3.14 19.99 8.34
N TRP A 156 4.24 19.80 7.61
CA TRP A 156 5.01 20.89 7.03
C TRP A 156 4.19 21.72 6.03
N LEU A 157 3.41 21.05 5.19
CA LEU A 157 2.54 21.72 4.20
C LEU A 157 1.37 22.48 4.84
N GLN A 158 0.92 22.09 6.03
CA GLN A 158 -0.13 22.80 6.78
C GLN A 158 0.38 24.08 7.47
N LEU A 159 1.70 24.29 7.52
CA LEU A 159 2.28 25.53 8.04
C LEU A 159 2.23 26.64 6.98
N PRO A 160 1.88 27.88 7.38
CA PRO A 160 2.17 29.04 6.56
C PRO A 160 3.66 29.11 6.19
N ALA A 161 4.01 29.68 5.04
CA ALA A 161 5.40 29.74 4.60
C ALA A 161 6.35 30.38 5.63
N ALA A 162 5.88 31.43 6.32
CA ALA A 162 6.65 32.11 7.37
C ALA A 162 6.93 31.25 8.61
N GLU A 163 6.14 30.20 8.81
CA GLU A 163 6.28 29.25 9.94
C GLU A 163 7.09 27.99 9.58
N ARG A 164 7.56 27.90 8.33
CA ARG A 164 8.42 26.80 7.86
C ARG A 164 9.88 27.12 8.12
N HIS A 165 10.30 26.95 9.36
CA HIS A 165 11.65 27.25 9.84
C HIS A 165 12.08 26.28 10.93
N GLU A 166 13.33 26.38 11.36
CA GLU A 166 13.89 25.61 12.48
C GLU A 166 13.15 25.90 13.79
N GLY A 167 13.15 24.92 14.69
CA GLY A 167 12.53 24.98 15.99
C GLY A 167 11.68 23.75 16.29
N ASP A 168 11.29 23.58 17.53
CA ASP A 168 10.39 22.51 18.02
C ASP A 168 10.82 21.09 17.64
N GLY A 169 12.14 20.82 17.58
CA GLY A 169 12.74 19.54 17.20
C GLY A 169 13.16 19.45 15.73
N LEU A 170 12.90 20.49 14.92
CA LEU A 170 13.44 20.62 13.55
C LEU A 170 14.74 21.44 13.59
N ASP A 171 15.83 20.85 13.14
CA ASP A 171 17.07 21.57 12.83
C ASP A 171 17.17 21.90 11.33
N ALA A 172 18.24 22.59 10.92
CA ALA A 172 18.46 22.98 9.53
C ALA A 172 18.48 21.78 8.56
N ALA A 173 18.99 20.62 8.98
CA ALA A 173 19.03 19.43 8.14
C ALA A 173 17.64 18.85 7.89
N LEU A 174 16.78 18.82 8.92
CA LEU A 174 15.40 18.37 8.79
C LEU A 174 14.54 19.34 7.99
N VAL A 175 14.71 20.64 8.17
CA VAL A 175 14.04 21.66 7.34
C VAL A 175 14.43 21.48 5.88
N GLN A 176 15.72 21.37 5.58
CA GLN A 176 16.19 21.09 4.21
C GLN A 176 15.60 19.79 3.65
N ARG A 177 15.51 18.73 4.47
CA ARG A 177 14.91 17.47 4.04
C ARG A 177 13.43 17.63 3.72
N LEU A 178 12.65 18.31 4.56
CA LEU A 178 11.24 18.58 4.31
C LEU A 178 11.02 19.39 3.02
N ASP A 179 11.87 20.37 2.75
CA ASP A 179 11.83 21.14 1.50
C ASP A 179 12.18 20.28 0.27
N GLN A 180 13.13 19.34 0.41
CA GLN A 180 13.40 18.35 -0.65
C GLN A 180 12.21 17.42 -0.89
N LEU A 181 11.52 16.96 0.17
CA LEU A 181 10.32 16.13 0.06
C LEU A 181 9.17 16.85 -0.67
N MET A 182 9.04 18.17 -0.50
CA MET A 182 8.06 19.00 -1.24
C MET A 182 8.26 18.93 -2.75
N GLN A 183 9.49 18.71 -3.22
CA GLN A 183 9.88 18.69 -4.64
C GLN A 183 10.01 17.25 -5.21
N LYS A 184 9.94 16.23 -4.35
CA LYS A 184 10.13 14.85 -4.76
C LYS A 184 8.91 14.34 -5.53
N GLN A 185 9.16 13.76 -6.70
CA GLN A 185 8.14 13.18 -7.55
C GLN A 185 7.82 11.76 -7.09
N ASP A 186 6.86 11.66 -6.17
CA ASP A 186 6.45 10.42 -5.52
C ASP A 186 4.98 10.52 -5.12
N GLU A 187 4.19 9.49 -5.36
CA GLU A 187 2.73 9.48 -5.09
C GLU A 187 2.38 9.60 -3.62
N SER A 188 3.21 9.05 -2.72
CA SER A 188 2.99 9.16 -1.28
C SER A 188 3.07 10.62 -0.82
N LEU A 189 3.90 11.42 -1.50
CA LEU A 189 4.13 12.83 -1.20
C LEU A 189 3.22 13.77 -2.02
N LEU A 190 3.16 13.56 -3.35
CA LEU A 190 2.38 14.43 -4.24
C LEU A 190 0.87 14.23 -4.11
N ILE A 191 0.42 13.04 -3.73
CA ILE A 191 -1.00 12.76 -3.52
C ILE A 191 -1.27 12.58 -2.02
N GLY A 192 -0.68 11.58 -1.37
CA GLY A 192 -0.98 11.21 0.01
C GLY A 192 -0.78 12.36 1.01
N ALA A 193 0.44 12.88 1.10
CA ALA A 193 0.78 13.94 2.06
C ALA A 193 0.05 15.26 1.75
N ARG A 194 -0.05 15.65 0.47
CA ARG A 194 -0.75 16.88 0.08
C ARG A 194 -2.25 16.81 0.33
N LEU A 195 -2.88 15.66 0.07
CA LEU A 195 -4.30 15.46 0.37
C LEU A 195 -4.55 15.47 1.88
N ALA A 196 -3.69 14.80 2.65
CA ALA A 196 -3.76 14.85 4.12
C ALA A 196 -3.63 16.30 4.63
N ALA A 197 -2.70 17.07 4.08
CA ALA A 197 -2.54 18.47 4.42
C ALA A 197 -3.80 19.31 4.08
N GLN A 198 -4.37 19.11 2.90
CA GLN A 198 -5.58 19.79 2.45
C GLN A 198 -6.80 19.46 3.34
N LEU A 199 -6.91 18.24 3.81
CA LEU A 199 -8.02 17.77 4.64
C LEU A 199 -7.78 17.95 6.15
N GLY A 200 -6.61 18.43 6.55
CA GLY A 200 -6.24 18.61 7.95
C GLY A 200 -6.02 17.28 8.70
N LEU A 201 -5.76 16.18 7.98
CA LEU A 201 -5.51 14.89 8.61
C LEU A 201 -4.15 14.89 9.32
N PRO A 202 -4.08 14.28 10.51
CA PRO A 202 -2.85 14.31 11.31
C PRO A 202 -1.82 13.26 10.93
N ARG A 203 -2.17 12.25 10.12
CA ARG A 203 -1.25 11.16 9.72
C ARG A 203 -1.57 10.63 8.34
N VAL A 204 -0.51 10.24 7.61
CA VAL A 204 -0.54 9.40 6.42
C VAL A 204 0.11 8.08 6.79
N HIS A 205 -0.61 6.98 6.71
CA HIS A 205 -0.11 5.68 7.15
C HIS A 205 0.69 5.00 6.06
N THR A 206 1.92 4.64 6.37
CA THR A 206 2.79 3.83 5.51
C THR A 206 2.47 2.35 5.75
N VAL A 207 2.14 1.59 4.69
CA VAL A 207 1.58 0.23 4.84
C VAL A 207 2.31 -0.84 4.04
N ASP A 208 3.34 -0.48 3.27
CA ASP A 208 4.13 -1.45 2.52
C ASP A 208 4.90 -2.40 3.43
N ASN A 209 5.13 -3.64 2.96
CA ASN A 209 5.82 -4.66 3.75
C ASN A 209 6.64 -5.62 2.89
N HIS A 210 7.91 -5.27 2.67
CA HIS A 210 8.87 -6.09 1.92
C HIS A 210 9.44 -7.30 2.69
N THR A 211 9.12 -7.44 3.97
CA THR A 211 9.46 -8.70 4.67
C THR A 211 8.68 -9.89 4.12
N GLY A 212 7.57 -9.62 3.40
CA GLY A 212 6.75 -10.64 2.75
C GLY A 212 7.38 -11.23 1.49
N ASP A 213 8.00 -10.40 0.66
CA ASP A 213 8.60 -10.80 -0.61
C ASP A 213 10.09 -11.14 -0.54
N ALA A 214 10.66 -11.15 0.66
CA ALA A 214 12.04 -11.59 0.91
C ALA A 214 12.16 -13.12 0.75
N VAL A 215 12.13 -13.59 -0.50
CA VAL A 215 12.29 -15.02 -0.82
C VAL A 215 13.73 -15.46 -0.53
N GLN A 216 13.86 -16.49 0.29
CA GLN A 216 15.17 -17.02 0.67
C GLN A 216 15.64 -18.07 -0.36
N VAL A 217 16.61 -17.69 -1.16
CA VAL A 217 17.34 -18.62 -2.05
C VAL A 217 18.81 -18.65 -1.65
N PRO A 218 19.54 -19.75 -1.89
CA PRO A 218 20.99 -19.76 -1.69
C PRO A 218 21.65 -18.60 -2.48
N ALA A 219 22.64 -17.93 -1.91
CA ALA A 219 23.32 -16.81 -2.57
C ALA A 219 23.88 -17.15 -3.98
N ALA A 220 24.30 -18.41 -4.16
CA ALA A 220 24.74 -18.92 -5.48
C ALA A 220 23.62 -18.93 -6.53
N ASP A 221 22.37 -19.01 -6.11
CA ASP A 221 21.19 -19.10 -6.98
C ASP A 221 20.49 -17.77 -7.21
N GLU A 222 20.81 -16.70 -6.48
CA GLU A 222 20.13 -15.40 -6.54
C GLU A 222 20.07 -14.85 -7.97
N LYS A 223 21.17 -14.87 -8.69
CA LYS A 223 21.22 -14.42 -10.08
C LYS A 223 20.32 -15.28 -11.00
N ARG A 224 20.27 -16.60 -10.76
CA ARG A 224 19.42 -17.54 -11.51
C ARG A 224 17.95 -17.32 -11.18
N PHE A 225 17.64 -17.07 -9.91
CA PHE A 225 16.29 -16.73 -9.44
C PHE A 225 15.75 -15.53 -10.20
N TRP A 226 16.44 -14.39 -10.16
CA TRP A 226 15.98 -13.18 -10.84
C TRP A 226 15.95 -13.33 -12.37
N ALA A 227 16.90 -14.04 -12.98
CA ALA A 227 16.86 -14.33 -14.40
C ALA A 227 15.62 -15.15 -14.81
N ALA A 228 15.24 -16.14 -14.02
CA ALA A 228 14.05 -16.95 -14.26
C ALA A 228 12.75 -16.15 -14.09
N VAL A 229 12.68 -15.31 -13.08
CA VAL A 229 11.53 -14.42 -12.84
C VAL A 229 11.36 -13.43 -14.00
N GLN A 230 12.44 -12.75 -14.43
CA GLN A 230 12.42 -11.82 -15.55
C GLN A 230 12.06 -12.51 -16.87
N ALA A 231 12.58 -13.71 -17.11
CA ALA A 231 12.22 -14.51 -18.28
C ALA A 231 10.73 -14.87 -18.30
N SER A 232 10.14 -15.14 -17.13
CA SER A 232 8.70 -15.39 -17.03
C SER A 232 7.88 -14.16 -17.43
N TRP A 233 8.22 -12.98 -16.93
CA TRP A 233 7.53 -11.73 -17.27
C TRP A 233 7.63 -11.39 -18.77
N ALA A 234 8.76 -11.70 -19.38
CA ALA A 234 8.98 -11.45 -20.81
C ALA A 234 8.03 -12.25 -21.71
N THR A 235 7.44 -13.36 -21.22
CA THR A 235 6.51 -14.18 -22.03
C THR A 235 5.25 -13.45 -22.46
N ASP A 236 4.74 -12.55 -21.63
CA ASP A 236 3.51 -11.80 -21.88
C ASP A 236 3.77 -10.33 -22.28
N ALA A 237 5.03 -9.90 -22.39
CA ALA A 237 5.39 -8.51 -22.67
C ALA A 237 4.75 -7.97 -23.95
N ALA A 238 4.55 -8.80 -24.99
CA ALA A 238 3.90 -8.38 -26.22
C ALA A 238 2.42 -8.00 -26.02
N ALA A 239 1.72 -8.71 -25.14
CA ALA A 239 0.30 -8.46 -24.84
C ALA A 239 0.13 -7.16 -24.03
N LEU A 240 1.13 -6.73 -23.28
CA LEU A 240 1.09 -5.50 -22.48
C LEU A 240 1.37 -4.23 -23.27
N LYS A 241 2.02 -4.32 -24.42
CA LYS A 241 2.41 -3.14 -25.24
C LYS A 241 1.29 -2.14 -25.51
N PRO A 242 0.05 -2.52 -25.90
CA PRO A 242 -1.02 -1.56 -26.13
C PRO A 242 -1.39 -0.78 -24.87
N HIS A 243 -1.43 -1.46 -23.73
CA HIS A 243 -1.71 -0.84 -22.45
C HIS A 243 -0.59 0.13 -22.02
N GLU A 244 0.66 -0.30 -22.15
CA GLU A 244 1.84 0.52 -21.86
C GLU A 244 1.90 1.76 -22.75
N ALA A 245 1.62 1.63 -24.05
CA ALA A 245 1.60 2.74 -25.00
C ALA A 245 0.52 3.77 -24.65
N THR A 246 -0.69 3.31 -24.29
CA THR A 246 -1.78 4.19 -23.85
C THR A 246 -1.41 4.89 -22.55
N SER A 247 -0.95 4.15 -21.56
CA SER A 247 -0.52 4.68 -20.27
C SER A 247 0.61 5.72 -20.43
N ALA A 248 1.63 5.41 -21.27
CA ALA A 248 2.73 6.32 -21.54
C ALA A 248 2.30 7.61 -22.26
N THR A 249 1.27 7.54 -23.12
CA THR A 249 0.69 8.72 -23.79
C THR A 249 -0.04 9.59 -22.76
N LEU A 250 -0.90 9.01 -21.94
CA LEU A 250 -1.65 9.72 -20.91
C LEU A 250 -0.73 10.32 -19.82
N ALA A 251 0.38 9.65 -19.51
CA ALA A 251 1.36 10.13 -18.54
C ALA A 251 2.15 11.38 -18.95
N ARG A 252 2.05 11.79 -20.22
CA ARG A 252 2.69 13.02 -20.72
C ARG A 252 1.75 14.23 -20.75
N ALA A 253 0.48 14.03 -20.39
CA ALA A 253 -0.49 15.10 -20.37
C ALA A 253 -0.26 16.03 -19.17
N ASP A 254 -0.66 17.30 -19.32
CA ASP A 254 -0.63 18.26 -18.22
C ASP A 254 -1.61 17.91 -17.10
N ASP A 255 -2.71 17.23 -17.42
CA ASP A 255 -3.68 16.68 -16.48
C ASP A 255 -3.57 15.15 -16.44
N LEU A 256 -3.25 14.60 -15.29
CA LEU A 256 -3.11 13.15 -15.09
C LEU A 256 -4.42 12.45 -14.71
N LEU A 257 -5.54 13.12 -14.52
CA LEU A 257 -6.82 12.46 -14.23
C LEU A 257 -7.21 11.40 -15.27
N PRO A 258 -7.05 11.62 -16.58
CA PRO A 258 -7.30 10.58 -17.58
C PRO A 258 -6.41 9.34 -17.42
N LEU A 259 -5.14 9.51 -17.04
CA LEU A 259 -4.26 8.38 -16.73
C LEU A 259 -4.80 7.58 -15.53
N TYR A 260 -5.18 8.26 -14.45
CA TYR A 260 -5.72 7.59 -13.26
C TYR A 260 -7.06 6.90 -13.54
N ARG A 261 -7.91 7.46 -14.39
CA ARG A 261 -9.11 6.78 -14.88
C ARG A 261 -8.78 5.50 -15.64
N PHE A 262 -7.83 5.58 -16.55
CA PHE A 262 -7.41 4.45 -17.37
C PHE A 262 -6.85 3.29 -16.54
N ILE A 263 -5.89 3.57 -15.65
CA ILE A 263 -5.23 2.52 -14.85
C ILE A 263 -6.08 1.98 -13.71
N ASN A 264 -7.18 2.65 -13.34
CA ASN A 264 -8.11 2.21 -12.30
C ASN A 264 -9.41 1.62 -12.86
N ASP A 265 -9.57 1.58 -14.17
CA ASP A 265 -10.70 0.92 -14.83
C ASP A 265 -10.48 -0.60 -14.81
N PRO A 266 -11.41 -1.40 -14.22
CA PRO A 266 -11.32 -2.85 -14.23
C PRO A 266 -11.15 -3.46 -15.63
N ALA A 267 -11.69 -2.84 -16.67
CA ALA A 267 -11.54 -3.29 -18.06
C ALA A 267 -10.10 -3.18 -18.57
N ASN A 268 -9.30 -2.27 -18.02
CA ASN A 268 -7.91 -2.04 -18.39
C ASN A 268 -6.92 -2.71 -17.43
N MET A 269 -7.37 -3.17 -16.27
CA MET A 269 -6.58 -3.92 -15.30
C MET A 269 -6.36 -5.37 -15.77
N GLY A 270 -6.02 -5.57 -17.05
CA GLY A 270 -5.92 -6.84 -17.74
C GLY A 270 -5.44 -8.00 -16.88
N SER A 271 -6.14 -9.12 -16.99
CA SER A 271 -6.10 -10.20 -16.04
C SER A 271 -4.75 -10.91 -15.91
N ASP A 272 -3.92 -10.93 -16.94
CA ASP A 272 -2.92 -12.00 -16.99
C ASP A 272 -1.46 -11.57 -16.98
N GLY A 273 -1.12 -10.34 -17.31
CA GLY A 273 0.29 -9.94 -17.45
C GLY A 273 0.71 -8.76 -16.57
N TRP A 274 -0.23 -7.97 -16.09
CA TRP A 274 0.06 -6.71 -15.42
C TRP A 274 0.91 -6.85 -14.14
N SER A 275 0.60 -7.84 -13.33
CA SER A 275 1.36 -8.07 -12.09
C SER A 275 2.57 -8.99 -12.27
N GLY A 276 2.76 -9.59 -13.44
CA GLY A 276 3.75 -10.65 -13.67
C GLY A 276 3.39 -12.01 -13.03
N VAL A 277 2.27 -12.10 -12.31
CA VAL A 277 1.88 -13.32 -11.58
C VAL A 277 1.48 -14.45 -12.53
N ALA A 278 0.56 -14.19 -13.46
CA ALA A 278 0.08 -15.21 -14.36
C ALA A 278 1.20 -15.80 -15.26
N PRO A 279 2.07 -15.00 -15.90
CA PRO A 279 3.20 -15.52 -16.64
C PRO A 279 4.17 -16.32 -15.74
N SER A 280 4.41 -15.87 -14.51
CA SER A 280 5.27 -16.60 -13.56
C SER A 280 4.70 -17.95 -13.17
N MET A 281 3.39 -18.07 -12.98
CA MET A 281 2.73 -19.36 -12.69
C MET A 281 2.72 -20.33 -13.88
N ARG A 282 2.83 -19.84 -15.11
CA ARG A 282 2.91 -20.65 -16.33
C ARG A 282 4.34 -21.03 -16.71
N HIS A 283 5.33 -20.27 -16.27
CA HIS A 283 6.73 -20.46 -16.62
C HIS A 283 7.37 -21.56 -15.79
N ARG A 284 7.87 -22.62 -16.48
CA ARG A 284 8.41 -23.81 -15.81
C ARG A 284 9.93 -23.72 -15.71
N THR A 285 10.45 -23.82 -14.49
CA THR A 285 11.86 -24.04 -14.20
C THR A 285 11.99 -25.21 -13.23
N PRO A 286 13.12 -25.97 -13.26
CA PRO A 286 13.30 -27.10 -12.33
C PRO A 286 13.20 -26.66 -10.86
N GLU A 287 13.71 -25.46 -10.53
CA GLU A 287 13.73 -24.90 -9.19
C GLU A 287 12.43 -24.18 -8.81
N ARG A 288 11.50 -23.96 -9.76
CA ARG A 288 10.23 -23.28 -9.56
C ARG A 288 10.39 -21.85 -9.04
N PHE A 289 11.45 -21.15 -9.42
CA PHE A 289 11.77 -19.80 -8.96
C PHE A 289 10.65 -18.76 -9.22
N PRO A 290 9.99 -18.74 -10.41
CA PRO A 290 8.88 -17.80 -10.63
C PRO A 290 7.70 -18.01 -9.67
N GLU A 291 7.41 -19.26 -9.31
CA GLU A 291 6.35 -19.57 -8.33
C GLU A 291 6.74 -19.10 -6.92
N MET A 292 8.02 -19.22 -6.54
CA MET A 292 8.52 -18.70 -5.26
C MET A 292 8.37 -17.14 -5.20
N TRP A 293 8.67 -16.47 -6.32
CA TRP A 293 8.43 -15.03 -6.41
C TRP A 293 6.94 -14.69 -6.22
N VAL A 294 6.03 -15.42 -6.87
CA VAL A 294 4.57 -15.22 -6.70
C VAL A 294 4.16 -15.38 -5.24
N ALA A 295 4.66 -16.42 -4.56
CA ALA A 295 4.36 -16.64 -3.15
C ALA A 295 4.83 -15.45 -2.27
N GLY A 296 6.02 -14.90 -2.55
CA GLY A 296 6.52 -13.68 -1.89
C GLY A 296 5.62 -12.46 -2.15
N TRP A 297 5.24 -12.26 -3.42
CA TRP A 297 4.32 -11.21 -3.84
C TRP A 297 2.97 -11.28 -3.10
N GLU A 298 2.39 -12.48 -3.00
CA GLU A 298 1.13 -12.67 -2.29
C GLU A 298 1.27 -12.38 -0.79
N VAL A 299 2.34 -12.86 -0.15
CA VAL A 299 2.60 -12.58 1.28
C VAL A 299 2.75 -11.09 1.51
N ARG A 300 3.46 -10.35 0.65
CA ARG A 300 3.57 -8.88 0.73
C ARG A 300 2.19 -8.23 0.65
N ASN A 301 1.40 -8.58 -0.35
CA ASN A 301 0.05 -8.03 -0.51
C ASN A 301 -0.86 -8.32 0.70
N LEU A 302 -0.83 -9.55 1.25
CA LEU A 302 -1.61 -9.92 2.44
C LEU A 302 -1.19 -9.09 3.67
N ARG A 303 0.11 -8.86 3.86
CA ARG A 303 0.61 -8.02 4.94
C ARG A 303 0.18 -6.56 4.76
N MET A 304 0.28 -6.03 3.55
CA MET A 304 -0.19 -4.67 3.25
C MET A 304 -1.70 -4.54 3.51
N VAL A 305 -2.52 -5.51 3.12
CA VAL A 305 -3.97 -5.51 3.42
C VAL A 305 -4.22 -5.55 4.92
N ALA A 306 -3.46 -6.33 5.68
CA ALA A 306 -3.55 -6.35 7.14
C ALA A 306 -3.16 -5.00 7.74
N ASN A 307 -2.03 -4.42 7.31
CA ASN A 307 -1.57 -3.09 7.74
C ASN A 307 -2.62 -2.00 7.45
N ILE A 308 -3.25 -2.04 6.25
CA ILE A 308 -4.34 -1.11 5.92
C ILE A 308 -5.52 -1.31 6.89
N ARG A 309 -5.93 -2.57 7.16
CA ARG A 309 -7.04 -2.85 8.07
C ARG A 309 -6.77 -2.33 9.48
N GLU A 310 -5.54 -2.38 9.95
CA GLU A 310 -5.12 -1.83 11.25
C GLU A 310 -5.37 -0.34 11.35
N THR A 311 -5.17 0.45 10.29
CA THR A 311 -5.31 1.92 10.35
C THR A 311 -6.72 2.39 10.68
N PHE A 312 -7.73 1.55 10.47
CA PHE A 312 -9.13 1.87 10.76
C PHE A 312 -9.83 0.81 11.64
N ARG A 313 -9.06 -0.03 12.33
CA ARG A 313 -9.58 -1.06 13.24
C ARG A 313 -10.45 -0.45 14.34
N GLU A 314 -10.02 0.67 14.90
CA GLU A 314 -10.73 1.43 15.95
C GLU A 314 -11.66 2.52 15.38
N ARG A 315 -11.88 2.53 14.04
CA ARG A 315 -12.73 3.53 13.34
C ARG A 315 -13.76 2.83 12.45
N PRO A 316 -14.74 2.13 13.03
CA PRO A 316 -15.79 1.50 12.24
C PRO A 316 -16.56 2.54 11.43
N GLY A 317 -16.84 2.24 10.17
CA GLY A 317 -17.49 3.17 9.23
C GLY A 317 -16.57 4.21 8.58
N ALA A 318 -15.26 4.18 8.84
CA ALA A 318 -14.30 5.13 8.26
C ALA A 318 -14.27 5.06 6.72
N ARG A 319 -13.93 6.19 6.11
CA ARG A 319 -13.61 6.31 4.69
C ARG A 319 -12.09 6.27 4.54
N VAL A 320 -11.59 5.27 3.85
CA VAL A 320 -10.16 4.99 3.71
C VAL A 320 -9.75 5.15 2.25
N LEU A 321 -8.74 5.96 1.99
CA LEU A 321 -8.07 6.04 0.70
C LEU A 321 -6.73 5.31 0.80
N THR A 322 -6.56 4.29 -0.01
CA THR A 322 -5.32 3.51 -0.12
C THR A 322 -4.67 3.80 -1.47
N ILE A 323 -3.44 4.34 -1.48
CA ILE A 323 -2.67 4.69 -2.68
C ILE A 323 -1.55 3.67 -2.83
N VAL A 324 -1.62 2.86 -3.90
CA VAL A 324 -0.70 1.75 -4.15
C VAL A 324 -0.37 1.63 -5.63
N GLY A 325 0.74 1.02 -5.98
CA GLY A 325 1.02 0.66 -7.37
C GLY A 325 -0.13 -0.11 -7.99
N ALA A 326 -0.49 0.22 -9.24
CA ALA A 326 -1.66 -0.33 -9.91
C ALA A 326 -1.65 -1.88 -9.96
N ALA A 327 -0.48 -2.50 -9.93
CA ALA A 327 -0.36 -3.95 -9.88
C ALA A 327 -0.91 -4.59 -8.59
N HIS A 328 -0.94 -3.86 -7.47
CA HIS A 328 -1.49 -4.33 -6.20
C HIS A 328 -3.02 -4.25 -6.15
N LYS A 329 -3.60 -3.30 -6.88
CA LYS A 329 -5.03 -2.96 -6.77
C LYS A 329 -5.99 -4.16 -6.93
N PRO A 330 -5.85 -5.08 -7.92
CA PRO A 330 -6.77 -6.21 -8.06
C PRO A 330 -6.79 -7.13 -6.82
N TRP A 331 -5.62 -7.33 -6.20
CA TRP A 331 -5.50 -8.09 -4.94
C TRP A 331 -6.20 -7.38 -3.80
N PHE A 332 -5.97 -6.07 -3.67
CA PHE A 332 -6.54 -5.27 -2.59
C PHE A 332 -8.05 -5.15 -2.71
N ASP A 333 -8.58 -4.85 -3.90
CA ASP A 333 -10.02 -4.79 -4.14
C ASP A 333 -10.69 -6.12 -3.75
N ARG A 334 -10.09 -7.25 -4.17
CA ARG A 334 -10.63 -8.58 -3.88
C ARG A 334 -10.56 -8.94 -2.41
N TRP A 335 -9.43 -8.76 -1.76
CA TRP A 335 -9.23 -9.18 -0.37
C TRP A 335 -9.91 -8.24 0.63
N MET A 336 -9.90 -6.94 0.36
CA MET A 336 -10.65 -5.97 1.18
C MET A 336 -12.16 -6.24 1.13
N ALA A 337 -12.69 -6.64 -0.02
CA ALA A 337 -14.11 -6.99 -0.16
C ALA A 337 -14.53 -8.23 0.66
N GLN A 338 -13.58 -9.04 1.13
CA GLN A 338 -13.84 -10.20 1.99
C GLN A 338 -13.78 -9.86 3.49
N LEU A 339 -13.32 -8.65 3.86
CA LEU A 339 -13.24 -8.22 5.25
C LEU A 339 -14.61 -7.82 5.78
N GLN A 340 -14.91 -8.26 7.01
CA GLN A 340 -16.18 -7.98 7.65
C GLN A 340 -16.36 -6.48 7.93
N GLY A 341 -17.52 -5.94 7.60
CA GLY A 341 -17.85 -4.54 7.79
C GLY A 341 -17.07 -3.58 6.86
N VAL A 342 -16.57 -4.07 5.72
CA VAL A 342 -15.86 -3.30 4.70
C VAL A 342 -16.64 -3.33 3.38
N SER A 343 -16.66 -2.20 2.68
CA SER A 343 -17.12 -2.07 1.30
C SER A 343 -16.02 -1.42 0.46
N VAL A 344 -15.63 -2.07 -0.62
CA VAL A 344 -14.70 -1.48 -1.58
C VAL A 344 -15.46 -0.54 -2.49
N VAL A 345 -14.96 0.69 -2.60
CA VAL A 345 -15.53 1.73 -3.45
C VAL A 345 -14.90 1.63 -4.84
N ASN A 346 -15.71 1.63 -5.89
CA ASN A 346 -15.19 1.63 -7.25
C ASN A 346 -14.47 2.95 -7.54
N ALA A 347 -13.20 2.88 -7.90
CA ALA A 347 -12.40 4.06 -8.24
C ALA A 347 -12.97 4.83 -9.44
N GLY A 348 -13.53 4.13 -10.44
CA GLY A 348 -14.21 4.76 -11.57
C GLY A 348 -15.37 5.66 -11.16
N ASP A 349 -16.14 5.29 -10.12
CA ASP A 349 -17.23 6.13 -9.61
C ASP A 349 -16.76 7.40 -8.93
N VAL A 350 -15.62 7.36 -8.26
CA VAL A 350 -15.00 8.52 -7.61
C VAL A 350 -14.31 9.44 -8.63
N LEU A 351 -13.68 8.85 -9.64
CA LEU A 351 -12.88 9.58 -10.64
C LEU A 351 -13.69 10.10 -11.83
N LYS A 352 -14.95 9.68 -12.01
CA LYS A 352 -15.81 10.20 -13.10
C LYS A 352 -16.06 11.71 -13.00
N ASP A 353 -16.61 12.29 -14.07
CA ASP A 353 -16.95 13.73 -14.17
C ASP A 353 -18.00 14.16 -13.15
#